data_dc9d6f9204ec2ac936cc9f473d94683b
#
_entry.id   dc9d6f9204ec2ac936cc9f473d94683b
#
_cell.length_a   1.000
_cell.length_b   1.000
_cell.length_c   1.000
_cell.angle_alpha   90.00
_cell.angle_beta   90.00
_cell.angle_gamma   90.00
#
_symmetry.space_group_name_H-M   'P 1'
#
loop_
_entity.id
_entity.type
_entity.pdbx_description
1 polymer ?
#
loop_
_entity_poly.entity_id
_entity_poly.type
_entity_poly.pdbx_seq_one_letter_code
_entity_poly.pdbx_strand_id
1 'polypeptide(L)'
;GGLVGYFSYDTVRFIEPQLGDTDLPDPIGASDIVLMVSDEILVFDNLSGRLHIIVHTDPESDDAYQSGYERLDQLKEQIAGLSVSHAVPTGREVREDDFRSSFSRDDFEAAVERCKEYIESGDIFQVVLSQRLSIPFDAEPMTLYRALRTVNPSPYMYFLDLDDLQIVGSSPEILVRLEDDEVTVRPIAGTR
;
A
#
# COMPACT_ATOMS: atom_id res chain seq x y z
N GLY A 1 7.52 -15.94 -4.72
CA GLY A 1 6.07 -15.96 -4.52
C GLY A 1 5.66 -15.73 -3.10
N GLY A 2 4.37 -15.68 -2.88
CA GLY A 2 3.80 -15.51 -1.56
C GLY A 2 2.51 -14.70 -1.61
N LEU A 3 2.10 -14.20 -0.45
CA LEU A 3 0.92 -13.36 -0.31
C LEU A 3 1.33 -11.89 -0.28
N VAL A 4 0.74 -11.09 -1.15
CA VAL A 4 0.99 -9.64 -1.25
C VAL A 4 -0.34 -8.90 -1.17
N GLY A 5 -0.44 -7.88 -0.34
CA GLY A 5 -1.66 -7.12 -0.20
C GLY A 5 -1.61 -6.18 0.99
N TYR A 6 -2.75 -5.98 1.64
CA TYR A 6 -2.82 -5.09 2.80
C TYR A 6 -3.70 -5.65 3.92
N PHE A 7 -3.40 -5.17 5.12
CA PHE A 7 -4.24 -5.24 6.30
C PHE A 7 -4.67 -3.82 6.64
N SER A 8 -5.97 -3.57 6.77
CA SER A 8 -6.48 -2.26 7.16
C SER A 8 -6.14 -1.96 8.63
N TYR A 9 -6.29 -0.70 9.02
CA TYR A 9 -6.14 -0.30 10.41
C TYR A 9 -7.12 -1.06 11.33
N ASP A 10 -8.35 -1.29 10.88
CA ASP A 10 -9.39 -1.98 11.64
C ASP A 10 -9.11 -3.46 11.88
N THR A 11 -8.13 -4.05 11.18
CA THR A 11 -7.64 -5.41 11.46
C THR A 11 -7.17 -5.58 12.91
N VAL A 12 -6.77 -4.51 13.59
CA VAL A 12 -6.41 -4.51 15.00
C VAL A 12 -7.53 -5.08 15.89
N ARG A 13 -8.80 -4.97 15.48
CA ARG A 13 -9.96 -5.49 16.22
C ARG A 13 -9.97 -7.02 16.32
N PHE A 14 -9.37 -7.71 15.36
CA PHE A 14 -9.20 -9.16 15.42
C PHE A 14 -8.14 -9.59 16.42
N ILE A 15 -7.25 -8.68 16.81
CA ILE A 15 -6.13 -8.93 17.73
C ILE A 15 -6.47 -8.41 19.12
N GLU A 16 -7.15 -7.25 19.22
CA GLU A 16 -7.47 -6.54 20.47
C GLU A 16 -8.97 -6.55 20.74
N PRO A 17 -9.52 -7.56 21.40
CA PRO A 17 -10.96 -7.67 21.68
C PRO A 17 -11.53 -6.52 22.49
N GLN A 18 -10.69 -5.77 23.21
CA GLN A 18 -11.09 -4.60 23.99
C GLN A 18 -11.64 -3.46 23.12
N LEU A 19 -11.26 -3.40 21.85
CA LEU A 19 -11.75 -2.42 20.90
C LEU A 19 -13.19 -2.71 20.45
N GLY A 20 -13.67 -3.95 20.67
CA GLY A 20 -15.05 -4.36 20.44
C GLY A 20 -15.52 -4.20 18.98
N ASP A 21 -16.73 -4.68 18.74
CA ASP A 21 -17.48 -4.40 17.51
C ASP A 21 -18.14 -3.04 17.63
N THR A 22 -17.42 -1.98 17.30
CA THR A 22 -18.05 -0.66 17.16
C THR A 22 -18.53 -0.52 15.72
N ASP A 23 -19.81 -0.26 15.56
CA ASP A 23 -20.43 0.03 14.25
C ASP A 23 -19.97 1.41 13.78
N LEU A 24 -18.74 1.49 13.30
CA LEU A 24 -18.18 2.72 12.73
C LEU A 24 -18.55 2.82 11.26
N PRO A 25 -18.88 4.03 10.77
CA PRO A 25 -19.13 4.22 9.35
C PRO A 25 -17.93 3.81 8.48
N ASP A 26 -18.17 2.98 7.50
CA ASP A 26 -17.18 2.65 6.46
C ASP A 26 -17.57 3.35 5.13
N PRO A 27 -17.12 4.57 4.92
CA PRO A 27 -17.44 5.32 3.70
C PRO A 27 -16.61 4.91 2.49
N ILE A 28 -15.62 4.05 2.65
CA ILE A 28 -14.79 3.54 1.55
C ILE A 28 -15.33 2.20 1.05
N GLY A 29 -15.85 1.38 1.95
CA GLY A 29 -16.36 0.04 1.64
C GLY A 29 -15.26 -0.95 1.26
N ALA A 30 -14.02 -0.72 1.75
CA ALA A 30 -12.90 -1.59 1.46
C ALA A 30 -12.85 -2.77 2.45
N SER A 31 -12.47 -3.94 1.98
CA SER A 31 -12.25 -5.10 2.85
C SER A 31 -11.12 -4.84 3.84
N ASP A 32 -11.21 -5.41 5.05
CA ASP A 32 -10.16 -5.26 6.06
C ASP A 32 -8.85 -5.94 5.68
N ILE A 33 -8.92 -7.02 4.95
CA ILE A 33 -7.75 -7.78 4.51
C ILE A 33 -7.96 -8.19 3.05
N VAL A 34 -7.00 -7.85 2.21
CA VAL A 34 -6.93 -8.34 0.83
C VAL A 34 -5.53 -8.84 0.55
N LEU A 35 -5.42 -10.10 0.14
CA LEU A 35 -4.15 -10.74 -0.18
C LEU A 35 -4.23 -11.39 -1.55
N MET A 36 -3.29 -11.06 -2.42
CA MET A 36 -3.09 -11.70 -3.72
C MET A 36 -2.08 -12.82 -3.59
N VAL A 37 -2.34 -13.95 -4.22
CA VAL A 37 -1.34 -15.02 -4.38
C VAL A 37 -0.45 -14.66 -5.55
N SER A 38 0.85 -14.51 -5.30
CA SER A 38 1.84 -14.10 -6.31
C SER A 38 2.74 -15.27 -6.66
N ASP A 39 2.31 -16.05 -7.67
CA ASP A 39 3.08 -17.19 -8.18
C ASP A 39 4.03 -16.80 -9.32
N GLU A 40 3.80 -15.63 -9.92
CA GLU A 40 4.62 -15.07 -10.98
C GLU A 40 5.17 -13.70 -10.57
N ILE A 41 6.48 -13.51 -10.67
CA ILE A 41 7.14 -12.30 -10.22
C ILE A 41 8.12 -11.81 -11.29
N LEU A 42 8.06 -10.49 -11.55
CA LEU A 42 9.06 -9.78 -12.35
C LEU A 42 9.93 -8.94 -11.43
N VAL A 43 11.22 -9.21 -11.41
CA VAL A 43 12.18 -8.46 -10.59
C VAL A 43 13.09 -7.63 -11.49
N PHE A 44 12.99 -6.31 -11.37
CA PHE A 44 13.90 -5.38 -12.02
C PHE A 44 15.10 -5.12 -11.10
N ASP A 45 16.22 -5.76 -11.39
CA ASP A 45 17.48 -5.47 -10.72
C ASP A 45 18.13 -4.24 -11.36
N ASN A 46 17.90 -3.09 -10.74
CA ASN A 46 18.44 -1.82 -11.21
C ASN A 46 19.96 -1.72 -11.10
N LEU A 47 20.58 -2.51 -10.24
CA LEU A 47 22.04 -2.52 -10.07
C LEU A 47 22.74 -3.23 -11.23
N SER A 48 22.23 -4.40 -11.62
CA SER A 48 22.78 -5.19 -12.73
C SER A 48 22.14 -4.86 -14.09
N GLY A 49 21.02 -4.10 -14.11
CA GLY A 49 20.25 -3.80 -15.30
C GLY A 49 19.55 -5.04 -15.88
N ARG A 50 19.15 -5.98 -15.04
CA ARG A 50 18.53 -7.25 -15.45
C ARG A 50 17.05 -7.31 -15.03
N LEU A 51 16.26 -7.97 -15.87
CA LEU A 51 14.91 -8.39 -15.54
C LEU A 51 14.93 -9.90 -15.27
N HIS A 52 14.50 -10.29 -14.07
CA HIS A 52 14.29 -11.68 -13.71
C HIS A 52 12.80 -12.01 -13.77
N ILE A 53 12.46 -13.10 -14.44
CA ILE A 53 11.10 -13.66 -14.47
C ILE A 53 11.13 -14.91 -13.60
N ILE A 54 10.30 -14.95 -12.60
CA ILE A 54 10.22 -16.05 -11.63
C ILE A 54 8.80 -16.63 -11.70
N VAL A 55 8.71 -17.92 -11.90
CA VAL A 55 7.44 -18.68 -11.87
C VAL A 55 7.55 -19.74 -10.80
N HIS A 56 6.60 -19.77 -9.88
CA HIS A 56 6.50 -20.82 -8.87
C HIS A 56 5.61 -21.93 -9.39
N THR A 57 6.06 -23.15 -9.23
CA THR A 57 5.33 -24.36 -9.63
C THR A 57 5.14 -25.27 -8.43
N ASP A 58 4.10 -26.10 -8.48
CA ASP A 58 3.88 -27.12 -7.45
C ASP A 58 4.90 -28.25 -7.59
N PRO A 59 5.82 -28.45 -6.63
CA PRO A 59 6.85 -29.46 -6.72
C PRO A 59 6.30 -30.90 -6.67
N GLU A 60 5.04 -31.10 -6.27
CA GLU A 60 4.37 -32.40 -6.25
C GLU A 60 3.76 -32.78 -7.61
N SER A 61 3.70 -31.84 -8.55
CA SER A 61 3.21 -32.11 -9.91
C SER A 61 4.27 -32.79 -10.77
N ASP A 62 3.92 -33.86 -11.45
CA ASP A 62 4.84 -34.63 -12.32
C ASP A 62 5.40 -33.78 -13.49
N ASP A 63 4.69 -32.75 -13.90
CA ASP A 63 5.06 -31.86 -15.01
C ASP A 63 5.51 -30.46 -14.55
N ALA A 64 5.73 -30.25 -13.23
CA ALA A 64 6.07 -28.96 -12.64
C ALA A 64 7.17 -28.20 -13.37
N TYR A 65 8.25 -28.89 -13.73
CA TYR A 65 9.37 -28.28 -14.43
C TYR A 65 9.00 -27.86 -15.87
N GLN A 66 8.32 -28.74 -16.58
CA GLN A 66 7.97 -28.51 -17.98
C GLN A 66 6.93 -27.38 -18.09
N SER A 67 5.87 -27.42 -17.29
CA SER A 67 4.84 -26.39 -17.26
C SER A 67 5.39 -25.02 -16.84
N GLY A 68 6.28 -25.00 -15.84
CA GLY A 68 6.98 -23.79 -15.44
C GLY A 68 7.83 -23.18 -16.53
N TYR A 69 8.54 -24.02 -17.28
CA TYR A 69 9.38 -23.56 -18.39
C TYR A 69 8.54 -22.99 -19.55
N GLU A 70 7.46 -23.65 -19.90
CA GLU A 70 6.51 -23.17 -20.91
C GLU A 70 5.89 -21.83 -20.50
N ARG A 71 5.57 -21.68 -19.21
CA ARG A 71 5.04 -20.41 -18.67
C ARG A 71 6.06 -19.29 -18.73
N LEU A 72 7.33 -19.56 -18.42
CA LEU A 72 8.41 -18.59 -18.55
C LEU A 72 8.57 -18.08 -19.99
N ASP A 73 8.50 -18.98 -20.99
CA ASP A 73 8.60 -18.58 -22.39
C ASP A 73 7.40 -17.73 -22.83
N GLN A 74 6.17 -18.07 -22.38
CA GLN A 74 4.99 -17.25 -22.64
C GLN A 74 5.11 -15.84 -22.05
N LEU A 75 5.56 -15.72 -20.79
CA LEU A 75 5.77 -14.43 -20.13
C LEU A 75 6.82 -13.58 -20.83
N LYS A 76 7.88 -14.20 -21.27
CA LYS A 76 8.96 -13.56 -22.05
C LYS A 76 8.46 -13.01 -23.38
N GLU A 77 7.60 -13.77 -24.10
CA GLU A 77 6.96 -13.30 -25.34
C GLU A 77 5.99 -12.15 -25.06
N GLN A 78 5.18 -12.25 -24.01
CA GLN A 78 4.27 -11.17 -23.61
C GLN A 78 5.02 -9.87 -23.31
N ILE A 79 6.10 -9.96 -22.52
CA ILE A 79 6.94 -8.79 -22.18
C ILE A 79 7.58 -8.18 -23.42
N ALA A 80 8.08 -9.02 -24.34
CA ALA A 80 8.70 -8.55 -25.59
C ALA A 80 7.68 -7.86 -26.53
N GLY A 81 6.40 -8.25 -26.44
CA GLY A 81 5.30 -7.67 -27.22
C GLY A 81 4.70 -6.40 -26.62
N LEU A 82 5.08 -6.01 -25.41
CA LEU A 82 4.54 -4.81 -24.76
C LEU A 82 4.98 -3.54 -25.49
N SER A 83 4.01 -2.71 -25.86
CA SER A 83 4.25 -1.35 -26.30
C SER A 83 4.01 -0.37 -25.15
N VAL A 84 4.97 0.48 -24.88
CA VAL A 84 4.80 1.54 -23.87
C VAL A 84 3.93 2.64 -24.44
N SER A 85 2.69 2.71 -23.98
CA SER A 85 1.85 3.89 -24.24
C SER A 85 2.17 4.94 -23.17
N HIS A 86 2.66 6.09 -23.61
CA HIS A 86 2.76 7.26 -22.75
C HIS A 86 1.38 7.95 -22.74
N ALA A 87 0.54 7.58 -21.77
CA ALA A 87 -0.68 8.35 -21.53
C ALA A 87 -0.27 9.77 -21.10
N VAL A 88 -0.65 10.75 -21.89
CA VAL A 88 -0.54 12.16 -21.46
C VAL A 88 -1.58 12.36 -20.38
N PRO A 89 -1.21 12.86 -19.20
CA PRO A 89 -2.17 13.13 -18.14
C PRO A 89 -3.24 14.08 -18.66
N THR A 90 -4.46 13.59 -18.78
CA THR A 90 -5.63 14.42 -19.09
C THR A 90 -6.43 14.53 -17.80
N GLY A 91 -6.16 15.53 -17.02
CA GLY A 91 -6.91 15.79 -15.79
C GLY A 91 -7.25 17.27 -15.68
N ARG A 92 -8.34 17.58 -14.97
CA ARG A 92 -8.63 18.95 -14.57
C ARG A 92 -7.60 19.43 -13.54
N GLU A 93 -7.39 20.73 -13.48
CA GLU A 93 -6.63 21.33 -12.39
C GLU A 93 -7.34 21.06 -11.05
N VAL A 94 -6.63 20.50 -10.07
CA VAL A 94 -7.12 20.29 -8.71
C VAL A 94 -6.94 21.56 -7.91
N ARG A 95 -8.00 21.98 -7.22
CA ARG A 95 -8.03 23.18 -6.37
C ARG A 95 -8.22 22.80 -4.93
N GLU A 96 -7.88 23.69 -4.02
CA GLU A 96 -8.01 23.49 -2.59
C GLU A 96 -9.47 23.18 -2.18
N ASP A 97 -10.43 23.82 -2.80
CA ASP A 97 -11.87 23.63 -2.58
C ASP A 97 -12.41 22.25 -3.04
N ASP A 98 -11.64 21.50 -3.79
CA ASP A 98 -12.00 20.16 -4.24
C ASP A 98 -11.84 19.11 -3.12
N PHE A 99 -11.04 19.42 -2.11
CA PHE A 99 -10.77 18.50 -0.99
C PHE A 99 -11.90 18.50 0.01
N ARG A 100 -12.33 17.29 0.37
CA ARG A 100 -13.28 17.05 1.46
C ARG A 100 -12.56 16.34 2.59
N SER A 101 -12.54 16.97 3.76
CA SER A 101 -11.95 16.39 4.95
C SER A 101 -12.95 15.55 5.74
N SER A 102 -12.48 14.48 6.39
CA SER A 102 -13.26 13.71 7.36
C SER A 102 -13.42 14.43 8.71
N PHE A 103 -12.61 15.46 8.96
CA PHE A 103 -12.69 16.35 10.13
C PHE A 103 -12.96 17.78 9.68
N SER A 104 -13.78 18.51 10.43
CA SER A 104 -13.71 19.96 10.36
C SER A 104 -12.39 20.44 11.00
N ARG A 105 -11.97 21.65 10.69
CA ARG A 105 -10.76 22.21 11.30
C ARG A 105 -10.91 22.33 12.83
N ASP A 106 -12.03 22.85 13.29
CA ASP A 106 -12.30 23.06 14.71
C ASP A 106 -12.34 21.73 15.49
N ASP A 107 -12.97 20.68 14.91
CA ASP A 107 -13.01 19.35 15.52
C ASP A 107 -11.63 18.71 15.59
N PHE A 108 -10.79 18.91 14.55
CA PHE A 108 -9.43 18.38 14.53
C PHE A 108 -8.57 19.08 15.59
N GLU A 109 -8.64 20.42 15.70
CA GLU A 109 -7.91 21.19 16.70
C GLU A 109 -8.37 20.80 18.12
N ALA A 110 -9.67 20.61 18.35
CA ALA A 110 -10.20 20.13 19.62
C ALA A 110 -9.71 18.71 19.97
N ALA A 111 -9.64 17.82 18.97
CA ALA A 111 -9.11 16.47 19.16
C ALA A 111 -7.61 16.49 19.52
N VAL A 112 -6.81 17.41 18.94
CA VAL A 112 -5.41 17.60 19.31
C VAL A 112 -5.27 18.02 20.79
N GLU A 113 -6.07 18.99 21.24
CA GLU A 113 -6.04 19.40 22.65
C GLU A 113 -6.44 18.25 23.58
N ARG A 114 -7.44 17.45 23.20
CA ARG A 114 -7.81 16.25 23.96
C ARG A 114 -6.70 15.20 24.02
N CYS A 115 -5.97 15.01 22.95
CA CYS A 115 -4.80 14.11 22.91
C CYS A 115 -3.70 14.61 23.88
N LYS A 116 -3.46 15.91 23.96
CA LYS A 116 -2.51 16.51 24.90
C LYS A 116 -2.90 16.25 26.35
N GLU A 117 -4.20 16.37 26.67
CA GLU A 117 -4.73 16.04 28.01
C GLU A 117 -4.44 14.57 28.39
N TYR A 118 -4.61 13.62 27.47
CA TYR A 118 -4.31 12.20 27.73
C TYR A 118 -2.81 11.98 27.99
N ILE A 119 -1.93 12.70 27.28
CA ILE A 119 -0.48 12.64 27.51
C ILE A 119 -0.12 13.21 28.88
N GLU A 120 -0.69 14.38 29.25
CA GLU A 120 -0.44 15.03 30.54
C GLU A 120 -0.97 14.20 31.72
N SER A 121 -2.08 13.50 31.54
CA SER A 121 -2.68 12.60 32.54
C SER A 121 -1.88 11.29 32.70
N GLY A 122 -0.98 10.97 31.76
CA GLY A 122 -0.22 9.73 31.75
C GLY A 122 -0.98 8.52 31.21
N ASP A 123 -2.11 8.75 30.54
CA ASP A 123 -2.90 7.67 29.89
C ASP A 123 -2.16 7.11 28.67
N ILE A 124 -1.46 7.97 27.94
CA ILE A 124 -0.65 7.64 26.76
C ILE A 124 0.64 8.50 26.80
N PHE A 125 1.67 8.05 26.06
CA PHE A 125 2.89 8.84 25.90
C PHE A 125 3.04 9.41 24.49
N GLN A 126 2.31 8.86 23.52
CA GLN A 126 2.29 9.29 22.12
C GLN A 126 0.96 8.93 21.47
N VAL A 127 0.52 9.77 20.56
CA VAL A 127 -0.63 9.50 19.69
C VAL A 127 -0.43 10.14 18.32
N VAL A 128 -0.91 9.47 17.28
CA VAL A 128 -0.97 10.02 15.93
C VAL A 128 -2.43 10.19 15.54
N LEU A 129 -2.86 11.43 15.43
CA LEU A 129 -4.20 11.77 14.98
C LEU A 129 -4.23 11.78 13.45
N SER A 130 -5.17 11.05 12.85
CA SER A 130 -5.28 10.93 11.39
C SER A 130 -6.45 11.72 10.83
N GLN A 131 -6.30 12.15 9.58
CA GLN A 131 -7.32 12.85 8.82
C GLN A 131 -7.35 12.28 7.40
N ARG A 132 -8.55 12.02 6.87
CA ARG A 132 -8.73 11.63 5.48
C ARG A 132 -9.19 12.81 4.65
N LEU A 133 -8.49 13.04 3.54
CA LEU A 133 -8.90 13.98 2.50
C LEU A 133 -9.38 13.19 1.29
N SER A 134 -10.50 13.58 0.72
CA SER A 134 -11.09 12.96 -0.47
C SER A 134 -11.27 13.98 -1.57
N ILE A 135 -10.98 13.58 -2.82
CA ILE A 135 -11.22 14.40 -4.01
C ILE A 135 -11.77 13.51 -5.14
N PRO A 136 -12.53 14.07 -6.09
CA PRO A 136 -12.79 13.40 -7.36
C PRO A 136 -11.47 13.17 -8.12
N PHE A 137 -11.28 11.95 -8.62
CA PHE A 137 -10.05 11.57 -9.30
C PHE A 137 -10.38 10.90 -10.65
N ASP A 138 -9.99 11.54 -11.75
CA ASP A 138 -10.33 11.11 -13.12
C ASP A 138 -9.11 10.59 -13.90
N ALA A 139 -7.91 10.64 -13.30
CA ALA A 139 -6.70 10.19 -13.95
C ALA A 139 -6.46 8.69 -13.73
N GLU A 140 -5.69 8.07 -14.61
CA GLU A 140 -5.19 6.71 -14.42
C GLU A 140 -4.40 6.60 -13.11
N PRO A 141 -4.72 5.64 -12.21
CA PRO A 141 -4.04 5.49 -10.92
C PRO A 141 -2.53 5.29 -11.03
N MET A 142 -2.04 4.60 -12.08
CA MET A 142 -0.62 4.46 -12.36
C MET A 142 0.07 5.81 -12.65
N THR A 143 -0.67 6.78 -13.18
CA THR A 143 -0.15 8.15 -13.39
C THR A 143 0.09 8.86 -12.06
N LEU A 144 -0.80 8.65 -11.06
CA LEU A 144 -0.60 9.13 -9.70
C LEU A 144 0.66 8.51 -9.06
N TYR A 145 0.84 7.19 -9.22
CA TYR A 145 2.05 6.52 -8.74
C TYR A 145 3.33 7.12 -9.34
N ARG A 146 3.33 7.35 -10.66
CA ARG A 146 4.48 7.96 -11.36
C ARG A 146 4.76 9.40 -10.90
N ALA A 147 3.72 10.19 -10.67
CA ALA A 147 3.84 11.54 -10.12
C ALA A 147 4.39 11.49 -8.68
N LEU A 148 3.82 10.64 -7.84
CA LEU A 148 4.27 10.46 -6.45
C LEU A 148 5.74 10.04 -6.37
N ARG A 149 6.17 9.12 -7.24
CA ARG A 149 7.56 8.68 -7.35
C ARG A 149 8.54 9.82 -7.68
N THR A 150 8.05 10.84 -8.38
CA THR A 150 8.88 12.01 -8.74
C THR A 150 8.89 13.06 -7.65
N VAL A 151 7.73 13.31 -7.02
CA VAL A 151 7.55 14.37 -6.03
C VAL A 151 8.03 13.96 -4.64
N ASN A 152 7.77 12.71 -4.26
CA ASN A 152 8.09 12.19 -2.93
C ASN A 152 8.63 10.75 -3.03
N PRO A 153 9.84 10.56 -3.60
CA PRO A 153 10.45 9.24 -3.68
C PRO A 153 10.75 8.69 -2.27
N SER A 154 10.52 7.41 -2.10
CA SER A 154 10.66 6.72 -0.82
C SER A 154 11.21 5.31 -1.03
N PRO A 155 11.86 4.69 -0.03
CA PRO A 155 12.35 3.33 -0.13
C PRO A 155 11.27 2.27 -0.39
N TYR A 156 10.05 2.54 0.07
CA TYR A 156 8.93 1.60 -0.04
C TYR A 156 7.77 2.23 -0.80
N MET A 157 7.92 2.25 -2.11
CA MET A 157 6.85 2.69 -3.02
C MET A 157 6.10 1.49 -3.56
N TYR A 158 4.78 1.58 -3.57
CA TYR A 158 3.94 0.50 -4.07
C TYR A 158 2.73 1.01 -4.83
N PHE A 159 2.29 0.19 -5.74
CA PHE A 159 1.02 0.30 -6.45
C PHE A 159 0.36 -1.07 -6.40
N LEU A 160 -0.75 -1.17 -5.69
CA LEU A 160 -1.56 -2.39 -5.63
C LEU A 160 -2.82 -2.15 -6.46
N ASP A 161 -3.02 -2.99 -7.45
CA ASP A 161 -4.24 -3.04 -8.25
C ASP A 161 -5.05 -4.26 -7.80
N LEU A 162 -6.14 -3.99 -7.10
CA LEU A 162 -6.96 -4.98 -6.41
C LEU A 162 -8.38 -5.02 -6.99
N ASP A 163 -8.47 -4.86 -8.31
CA ASP A 163 -9.71 -4.84 -9.08
C ASP A 163 -10.54 -3.56 -8.80
N ASP A 164 -11.36 -3.57 -7.78
CA ASP A 164 -12.22 -2.41 -7.43
C ASP A 164 -11.48 -1.31 -6.64
N LEU A 165 -10.29 -1.60 -6.16
CA LEU A 165 -9.51 -0.71 -5.31
C LEU A 165 -8.05 -0.64 -5.76
N GLN A 166 -7.56 0.55 -6.05
CA GLN A 166 -6.13 0.79 -6.28
C GLN A 166 -5.52 1.51 -5.09
N ILE A 167 -4.38 1.01 -4.60
CA ILE A 167 -3.62 1.63 -3.52
C ILE A 167 -2.29 2.13 -4.06
N VAL A 168 -2.04 3.42 -3.90
CA VAL A 168 -0.80 4.09 -4.29
C VAL A 168 -0.12 4.59 -3.04
N GLY A 169 1.10 4.14 -2.77
CA GLY A 169 1.79 4.49 -1.55
C GLY A 169 3.26 4.84 -1.73
N SER A 170 3.74 5.68 -0.82
CA SER A 170 5.14 6.06 -0.67
C SER A 170 5.44 6.09 0.83
N SER A 171 6.05 5.01 1.34
CA SER A 171 6.36 4.85 2.76
C SER A 171 7.85 4.99 3.03
N PRO A 172 8.27 5.80 4.00
CA PRO A 172 9.67 5.92 4.37
C PRO A 172 10.16 4.78 5.27
N GLU A 173 9.25 4.01 5.85
CA GLU A 173 9.53 3.13 6.99
C GLU A 173 8.85 1.77 6.83
N ILE A 174 9.52 0.72 7.30
CA ILE A 174 8.93 -0.60 7.52
C ILE A 174 8.23 -0.64 8.87
N LEU A 175 7.10 -1.32 8.95
CA LEU A 175 6.47 -1.63 10.23
C LEU A 175 7.28 -2.71 10.95
N VAL A 176 7.44 -3.85 10.31
CA VAL A 176 8.25 -4.98 10.78
C VAL A 176 8.73 -5.79 9.57
N ARG A 177 9.93 -6.33 9.66
CA ARG A 177 10.51 -7.23 8.66
C ARG A 177 11.02 -8.47 9.37
N LEU A 178 10.64 -9.63 8.88
CA LEU A 178 11.19 -10.91 9.28
C LEU A 178 11.96 -11.50 8.10
N GLU A 179 13.23 -11.78 8.28
CA GLU A 179 14.11 -12.37 7.27
C GLU A 179 15.13 -13.26 7.97
N ASP A 180 15.29 -14.50 7.52
CA ASP A 180 16.24 -15.47 8.08
C ASP A 180 16.17 -15.58 9.64
N ASP A 181 14.94 -15.65 10.20
CA ASP A 181 14.64 -15.67 11.63
C ASP A 181 15.03 -14.39 12.39
N GLU A 182 15.45 -13.32 11.68
CA GLU A 182 15.73 -12.01 12.28
C GLU A 182 14.55 -11.05 12.09
N VAL A 183 14.06 -10.51 13.21
CA VAL A 183 13.00 -9.49 13.22
C VAL A 183 13.63 -8.09 13.26
N THR A 184 13.38 -7.30 12.24
CA THR A 184 13.86 -5.91 12.14
C THR A 184 12.70 -4.94 12.33
N VAL A 185 12.87 -4.00 13.26
CA VAL A 185 11.99 -2.84 13.47
C VAL A 185 12.83 -1.58 13.38
N ARG A 186 12.35 -0.58 12.64
CA ARG A 186 13.02 0.72 12.47
C ARG A 186 12.08 1.86 12.83
N PRO A 187 11.82 2.10 14.10
CA PRO A 187 10.94 3.18 14.50
C PRO A 187 11.56 4.54 14.15
N ILE A 188 10.84 5.36 13.39
CA ILE A 188 11.16 6.76 13.13
C ILE A 188 10.23 7.59 14.01
N ALA A 189 10.79 8.20 15.06
CA ALA A 189 10.04 9.07 15.94
C ALA A 189 10.28 10.54 15.54
N GLY A 190 9.35 11.09 14.75
CA GLY A 190 9.32 12.52 14.39
C GLY A 190 8.44 13.38 15.30
N THR A 191 8.14 12.90 16.49
CA THR A 191 7.25 13.54 17.46
C THR A 191 7.91 14.67 18.23
N ARG A 192 7.11 15.68 18.61
CA ARG A 192 7.50 16.79 19.48
C ARG A 192 6.50 16.92 20.61
#